data_93befc9d5fe3755195c1d122a9d1b9a9
#
_entry.id   93befc9d5fe3755195c1d122a9d1b9a9
#
_cell.length_a   1.000
_cell.length_b   1.000
_cell.length_c   1.000
_cell.angle_alpha   90.00
_cell.angle_beta   90.00
_cell.angle_gamma   90.00
#
_symmetry.space_group_name_H-M   'P 1'
#
loop_
_entity.id
_entity.type
_entity.pdbx_description
1 polymer ?
#
loop_
_entity_poly.entity_id
_entity_poly.type
_entity_poly.pdbx_seq_one_letter_code
_entity_poly.pdbx_strand_id
1 'polypeptide(L)'
;VGDSVNASSYIFNDGSYFYFRMRLDASPAGTGGQGLLQSFGWGMVLDTNLNASNYEWLIMVDGIDKNEAILLEQNTIQGSVNDPGDKAEITVYSVPIAGNYRILAANTTFNGNPDYFLDWRFPYDVFKSYTQLDDSSPFRIFGGASSNAQSISQSGGDLLGGSDLLSGFSDFITPLGTSPSTGTIQFVANLAGTGDVTVFNIGDTLFIKVTDADQNYNPTSPNTVQISLTSLNGDYATLTLTETGANTGVFTGSIATVSSATIIPNDNLIQISTATTVTATYIDAIDANLQRNQARTDSVSNAAPMLTLLKAADKTSAPPGSEITYSIYYRNIGGAAGNTVLIMDSIPLHTSYVPGSLRRGNAATTYATATVLTDAADADAGSFNGSTVLFNIPVISANDDVERSGSDEGLVFFKVVVQ
;
A
#
# COMPACT_ATOMS: atom_id res chain seq x y z
N VAL A 1 15.54 21.60 -28.32
CA VAL A 1 16.23 22.55 -27.40
C VAL A 1 15.63 22.45 -26.00
N GLY A 2 16.39 22.76 -24.95
CA GLY A 2 15.95 22.76 -23.57
C GLY A 2 17.12 23.05 -22.62
N ASP A 3 16.80 23.20 -21.33
CA ASP A 3 17.79 23.41 -20.27
C ASP A 3 17.29 22.73 -18.96
N SER A 4 17.97 22.95 -17.85
CA SER A 4 17.61 22.37 -16.55
C SER A 4 16.26 22.86 -15.97
N VAL A 5 15.67 23.92 -16.55
CA VAL A 5 14.38 24.48 -16.13
C VAL A 5 13.28 24.17 -17.15
N ASN A 6 13.65 24.18 -18.43
CA ASN A 6 12.74 24.00 -19.55
C ASN A 6 13.08 22.70 -20.29
N ALA A 7 12.45 21.61 -19.92
CA ALA A 7 12.71 20.32 -20.53
C ALA A 7 12.50 20.31 -22.03
N SER A 8 13.34 19.53 -22.73
CA SER A 8 13.29 19.36 -24.19
C SER A 8 12.23 18.37 -24.67
N SER A 9 11.82 17.44 -23.82
CA SER A 9 10.81 16.43 -24.13
C SER A 9 9.91 16.12 -22.95
N TYR A 10 8.70 15.64 -23.26
CA TYR A 10 7.70 15.24 -22.28
C TYR A 10 6.93 14.04 -22.84
N ILE A 11 6.46 13.20 -21.94
CA ILE A 11 5.50 12.14 -22.23
C ILE A 11 4.31 12.27 -21.29
N PHE A 12 3.15 11.78 -21.75
CA PHE A 12 1.93 11.70 -20.95
C PHE A 12 1.04 10.59 -21.49
N ASN A 13 0.26 9.96 -20.63
CA ASN A 13 -0.71 8.93 -20.99
C ASN A 13 -2.05 9.25 -20.31
N ASP A 14 -3.16 9.26 -21.07
CA ASP A 14 -4.51 9.46 -20.55
C ASP A 14 -5.34 8.15 -20.49
N GLY A 15 -4.67 7.01 -20.72
CA GLY A 15 -5.31 5.69 -20.80
C GLY A 15 -5.85 5.35 -22.20
N SER A 16 -6.10 6.35 -23.06
CA SER A 16 -6.54 6.16 -24.46
C SER A 16 -5.42 6.41 -25.46
N TYR A 17 -4.61 7.40 -25.15
CA TYR A 17 -3.49 7.82 -26.01
C TYR A 17 -2.21 8.00 -25.20
N PHE A 18 -1.11 7.65 -25.82
CA PHE A 18 0.23 7.98 -25.39
C PHE A 18 0.65 9.26 -26.12
N TYR A 19 0.96 10.32 -25.36
CA TYR A 19 1.31 11.63 -25.87
C TYR A 19 2.81 11.86 -25.72
N PHE A 20 3.38 12.48 -26.75
CA PHE A 20 4.75 12.90 -26.82
C PHE A 20 4.82 14.38 -27.13
N ARG A 21 5.77 15.09 -26.54
CA ARG A 21 6.07 16.48 -26.83
C ARG A 21 7.56 16.68 -26.99
N MET A 22 7.94 17.43 -27.98
CA MET A 22 9.32 17.84 -28.22
C MET A 22 9.40 19.36 -28.35
N ARG A 23 10.37 20.00 -27.69
CA ARG A 23 10.67 21.43 -27.84
C ARG A 23 11.67 21.62 -28.97
N LEU A 24 11.31 22.45 -29.92
CA LEU A 24 12.08 22.75 -31.13
C LEU A 24 12.50 24.21 -31.16
N ASP A 25 13.69 24.50 -31.68
CA ASP A 25 14.26 25.82 -31.84
C ASP A 25 13.57 26.65 -32.95
N ALA A 26 12.85 25.98 -33.84
CA ALA A 26 12.10 26.61 -34.93
C ALA A 26 10.76 25.90 -35.15
N SER A 27 9.84 26.56 -35.83
CA SER A 27 8.54 26.00 -36.14
C SER A 27 8.65 24.78 -37.06
N PRO A 28 8.08 23.63 -36.71
CA PRO A 28 8.04 22.45 -37.60
C PRO A 28 6.96 22.52 -38.65
N ALA A 29 6.18 23.62 -38.71
CA ALA A 29 5.09 23.81 -39.70
C ALA A 29 5.63 23.87 -41.12
N GLY A 30 4.99 23.15 -42.04
CA GLY A 30 5.32 23.17 -43.45
C GLY A 30 5.13 24.57 -44.08
N THR A 31 5.96 24.91 -45.03
CA THR A 31 5.91 26.17 -45.74
C THR A 31 5.75 25.96 -47.25
N GLY A 32 5.04 26.85 -47.91
CA GLY A 32 5.00 26.90 -49.38
C GLY A 32 4.25 25.76 -50.07
N GLY A 33 3.29 25.11 -49.39
CA GLY A 33 2.46 24.03 -50.00
C GLY A 33 3.12 22.64 -49.97
N GLN A 34 4.09 22.42 -49.07
CA GLN A 34 4.81 21.14 -48.85
C GLN A 34 4.09 20.28 -47.85
N GLY A 35 3.02 20.31 -47.41
CA GLY A 35 2.40 19.50 -46.37
C GLY A 35 2.13 20.28 -45.08
N LEU A 36 1.70 19.61 -44.05
CA LEU A 36 1.42 20.18 -42.72
C LEU A 36 2.69 20.48 -41.94
N LEU A 37 3.73 19.68 -42.18
CA LEU A 37 5.03 19.75 -41.49
C LEU A 37 6.16 20.08 -42.51
N GLN A 38 7.31 20.50 -41.97
CA GLN A 38 8.54 20.56 -42.75
C GLN A 38 9.04 19.12 -43.08
N SER A 39 9.84 18.97 -44.13
CA SER A 39 10.35 17.67 -44.58
C SER A 39 11.43 17.13 -43.64
N PHE A 40 11.04 16.82 -42.41
CA PHE A 40 11.85 16.18 -41.36
C PHE A 40 11.04 15.13 -40.63
N GLY A 41 11.74 14.22 -39.90
CA GLY A 41 11.16 13.35 -38.92
C GLY A 41 11.51 13.82 -37.50
N TRP A 42 10.57 13.69 -36.56
CA TRP A 42 10.75 13.94 -35.13
C TRP A 42 10.29 12.71 -34.36
N GLY A 43 11.18 12.08 -33.61
CA GLY A 43 10.86 10.81 -32.99
C GLY A 43 11.50 10.57 -31.65
N MET A 44 11.00 9.51 -30.99
CA MET A 44 11.53 8.95 -29.76
C MET A 44 11.86 7.48 -30.00
N VAL A 45 13.12 7.11 -29.80
CA VAL A 45 13.50 5.69 -29.69
C VAL A 45 13.24 5.21 -28.27
N LEU A 46 12.88 3.93 -28.15
CA LEU A 46 12.53 3.29 -26.88
C LEU A 46 13.42 2.06 -26.67
N ASP A 47 14.12 2.04 -25.55
CA ASP A 47 14.77 0.86 -25.00
C ASP A 47 13.78 0.14 -24.08
N THR A 48 13.28 -1.00 -24.53
CA THR A 48 12.27 -1.80 -23.84
C THR A 48 12.82 -3.09 -23.28
N ASN A 49 14.06 -3.46 -23.64
CA ASN A 49 14.76 -4.63 -23.11
C ASN A 49 15.76 -4.28 -21.99
N LEU A 50 15.84 -3.00 -21.61
CA LEU A 50 16.72 -2.44 -20.57
C LEU A 50 18.22 -2.50 -20.92
N ASN A 51 18.54 -2.63 -22.20
CA ASN A 51 19.90 -2.59 -22.72
C ASN A 51 20.17 -1.25 -23.44
N ALA A 52 20.71 -0.28 -22.74
CA ALA A 52 20.97 1.06 -23.27
C ALA A 52 21.89 1.12 -24.52
N SER A 53 22.47 0.01 -24.95
CA SER A 53 23.31 -0.03 -26.15
C SER A 53 22.51 -0.18 -27.45
N ASN A 54 21.21 -0.42 -27.37
CA ASN A 54 20.29 -0.53 -28.49
C ASN A 54 18.92 0.05 -28.15
N TYR A 55 18.03 0.07 -29.15
CA TYR A 55 16.62 0.36 -28.93
C TYR A 55 15.77 -0.61 -29.75
N GLU A 56 14.57 -0.91 -29.31
CA GLU A 56 13.67 -1.85 -29.98
C GLU A 56 12.58 -1.17 -30.79
N TRP A 57 12.19 0.05 -30.39
CA TRP A 57 11.07 0.74 -30.99
C TRP A 57 11.40 2.19 -31.27
N LEU A 58 10.78 2.73 -32.33
CA LEU A 58 10.80 4.14 -32.67
C LEU A 58 9.36 4.62 -32.91
N ILE A 59 8.96 5.69 -32.23
CA ILE A 59 7.75 6.44 -32.57
C ILE A 59 8.18 7.71 -33.26
N MET A 60 7.80 7.84 -34.54
CA MET A 60 8.27 8.92 -35.43
C MET A 60 7.10 9.70 -36.00
N VAL A 61 7.15 11.02 -35.92
CA VAL A 61 6.35 11.92 -36.76
C VAL A 61 7.09 12.06 -38.07
N ASP A 62 6.54 11.49 -39.15
CA ASP A 62 7.08 11.57 -40.50
C ASP A 62 6.47 12.76 -41.26
N GLY A 63 7.23 13.85 -41.39
CA GLY A 63 6.94 14.97 -42.28
C GLY A 63 7.66 14.88 -43.63
N ILE A 64 8.40 13.79 -43.90
CA ILE A 64 9.22 13.64 -45.08
C ILE A 64 8.39 13.11 -46.25
N ASP A 65 7.52 12.14 -45.99
CA ASP A 65 6.62 11.58 -47.01
C ASP A 65 5.46 12.55 -47.28
N LYS A 66 4.92 12.47 -48.48
CA LYS A 66 3.71 13.23 -48.86
C LYS A 66 2.46 12.82 -48.05
N ASN A 67 2.45 11.61 -47.54
CA ASN A 67 1.41 11.09 -46.65
C ASN A 67 1.89 11.16 -45.23
N GLU A 68 2.06 12.37 -44.71
CA GLU A 68 2.52 12.61 -43.33
C GLU A 68 1.77 11.76 -42.30
N ALA A 69 2.52 11.07 -41.45
CA ALA A 69 1.98 10.11 -40.50
C ALA A 69 2.77 10.08 -39.18
N ILE A 70 2.20 9.46 -38.17
CA ILE A 70 2.90 9.03 -36.96
C ILE A 70 3.10 7.53 -37.10
N LEU A 71 4.36 7.11 -37.12
CA LEU A 71 4.79 5.74 -37.35
C LEU A 71 5.20 5.09 -36.04
N LEU A 72 4.81 3.83 -35.84
CA LEU A 72 5.43 2.93 -34.87
C LEU A 72 6.29 1.94 -35.66
N GLU A 73 7.58 1.95 -35.37
CA GLU A 73 8.57 1.18 -36.09
C GLU A 73 9.35 0.28 -35.14
N GLN A 74 9.66 -0.93 -35.62
CA GLN A 74 10.43 -1.91 -34.87
C GLN A 74 11.84 -1.99 -35.43
N ASN A 75 12.85 -1.87 -34.57
CA ASN A 75 14.25 -2.18 -34.87
C ASN A 75 14.46 -3.68 -34.61
N THR A 76 14.61 -4.43 -35.69
CA THR A 76 14.74 -5.89 -35.65
C THR A 76 16.16 -6.36 -35.87
N ILE A 77 17.03 -5.48 -36.39
CA ILE A 77 18.43 -5.78 -36.73
C ILE A 77 19.30 -4.67 -36.15
N GLN A 78 19.96 -4.95 -35.05
CA GLN A 78 20.94 -4.03 -34.52
C GLN A 78 22.15 -3.89 -35.43
N GLY A 79 22.16 -2.86 -36.27
CA GLY A 79 23.23 -2.60 -37.24
C GLY A 79 24.47 -2.01 -36.59
N SER A 80 24.30 -1.15 -35.60
CA SER A 80 25.38 -0.49 -34.87
C SER A 80 25.08 -0.37 -33.39
N VAL A 81 26.01 -0.78 -32.55
CA VAL A 81 25.90 -0.66 -31.09
C VAL A 81 26.00 0.81 -30.68
N ASN A 82 25.11 1.25 -29.79
CA ASN A 82 25.08 2.59 -29.20
C ASN A 82 24.84 3.73 -30.22
N ASP A 83 24.31 3.42 -31.40
CA ASP A 83 24.08 4.39 -32.47
C ASP A 83 22.60 4.76 -32.58
N PRO A 84 22.20 6.01 -32.28
CA PRO A 84 20.83 6.48 -32.47
C PRO A 84 20.42 6.62 -33.94
N GLY A 85 21.40 6.54 -34.85
CA GLY A 85 21.18 6.51 -36.30
C GLY A 85 20.93 5.11 -36.86
N ASP A 86 21.01 4.06 -36.02
CA ASP A 86 20.57 2.72 -36.41
C ASP A 86 19.10 2.77 -36.84
N LYS A 87 18.75 2.04 -37.88
CA LYS A 87 17.41 2.14 -38.49
C LYS A 87 16.45 1.14 -37.89
N ALA A 88 15.23 1.57 -37.63
CA ALA A 88 14.12 0.67 -37.45
C ALA A 88 13.66 0.15 -38.83
N GLU A 89 13.69 -1.17 -39.04
CA GLU A 89 13.48 -1.78 -40.37
C GLU A 89 12.00 -1.96 -40.72
N ILE A 90 11.11 -2.04 -39.73
CA ILE A 90 9.73 -2.44 -39.97
C ILE A 90 8.77 -1.39 -39.39
N THR A 91 8.03 -0.71 -40.24
CA THR A 91 6.85 0.05 -39.82
C THR A 91 5.73 -0.94 -39.51
N VAL A 92 5.40 -1.11 -38.22
CA VAL A 92 4.37 -2.05 -37.76
C VAL A 92 2.99 -1.41 -37.74
N TYR A 93 2.92 -0.09 -37.54
CA TYR A 93 1.66 0.64 -37.51
C TYR A 93 1.86 2.12 -37.93
N SER A 94 0.80 2.70 -38.50
CA SER A 94 0.79 4.10 -38.94
C SER A 94 -0.52 4.76 -38.56
N VAL A 95 -0.42 5.98 -38.04
CA VAL A 95 -1.57 6.85 -37.70
C VAL A 95 -1.51 8.08 -38.56
N PRO A 96 -2.61 8.49 -39.26
CA PRO A 96 -2.63 9.74 -40.00
C PRO A 96 -2.25 10.93 -39.10
N ILE A 97 -1.42 11.85 -39.59
CA ILE A 97 -1.01 13.03 -38.81
C ILE A 97 -2.19 13.92 -38.46
N ALA A 98 -3.17 14.06 -39.35
CA ALA A 98 -4.33 14.89 -39.17
C ALA A 98 -5.15 14.52 -37.92
N GLY A 99 -5.30 15.48 -36.99
CA GLY A 99 -5.98 15.28 -35.72
C GLY A 99 -5.17 14.61 -34.62
N ASN A 100 -3.92 14.18 -34.91
CA ASN A 100 -3.06 13.49 -33.95
C ASN A 100 -1.75 14.24 -33.65
N TYR A 101 -1.62 15.48 -34.10
CA TYR A 101 -0.51 16.39 -33.77
C TYR A 101 -1.03 17.80 -33.49
N ARG A 102 -0.20 18.62 -32.89
CA ARG A 102 -0.35 20.08 -32.82
C ARG A 102 0.99 20.76 -32.68
N ILE A 103 1.05 22.00 -33.17
CA ILE A 103 2.21 22.87 -32.99
C ILE A 103 1.78 24.03 -32.11
N LEU A 104 2.57 24.32 -31.07
CA LEU A 104 2.33 25.43 -30.13
C LEU A 104 3.59 26.28 -30.01
N ALA A 105 3.45 27.59 -29.86
CA ALA A 105 4.59 28.42 -29.46
C ALA A 105 4.97 28.07 -28.02
N ALA A 106 6.25 27.86 -27.77
CA ALA A 106 6.80 27.79 -26.43
C ALA A 106 7.03 29.22 -25.87
N ASN A 107 7.09 29.31 -24.53
CA ASN A 107 7.40 30.57 -23.87
C ASN A 107 8.91 30.82 -23.67
N THR A 108 9.72 30.23 -24.53
CA THR A 108 11.18 30.31 -24.53
C THR A 108 11.71 30.81 -25.87
N THR A 109 12.95 31.28 -25.86
CA THR A 109 13.64 31.80 -27.05
C THR A 109 15.12 31.36 -27.00
N PHE A 110 15.33 30.05 -27.04
CA PHE A 110 16.69 29.53 -27.16
C PHE A 110 17.31 30.03 -28.47
N ASN A 111 18.61 30.26 -28.47
CA ASN A 111 19.33 30.79 -29.63
C ASN A 111 18.80 32.16 -30.16
N GLY A 112 17.91 32.84 -29.42
CA GLY A 112 17.43 34.18 -29.75
C GLY A 112 16.25 34.23 -30.72
N ASN A 113 15.63 33.10 -31.07
CA ASN A 113 14.42 32.97 -31.90
C ASN A 113 13.30 32.27 -31.11
N PRO A 114 12.04 32.43 -31.51
CA PRO A 114 10.93 31.74 -30.83
C PRO A 114 11.01 30.22 -30.96
N ASP A 115 10.84 29.53 -29.82
CA ASP A 115 10.75 28.10 -29.75
C ASP A 115 9.31 27.60 -29.92
N TYR A 116 9.19 26.36 -30.29
CA TYR A 116 7.90 25.72 -30.51
C TYR A 116 7.85 24.35 -29.83
N PHE A 117 6.64 23.89 -29.52
CA PHE A 117 6.34 22.52 -29.17
C PHE A 117 5.72 21.81 -30.38
N LEU A 118 6.24 20.64 -30.71
CA LEU A 118 5.55 19.65 -31.51
C LEU A 118 5.01 18.59 -30.56
N ASP A 119 3.70 18.49 -30.51
CA ASP A 119 2.98 17.45 -29.77
C ASP A 119 2.43 16.44 -30.76
N TRP A 120 2.48 15.18 -30.41
CA TRP A 120 1.78 14.12 -31.13
C TRP A 120 1.24 13.08 -30.18
N ARG A 121 0.27 12.30 -30.62
CA ARG A 121 -0.32 11.22 -29.84
C ARG A 121 -0.45 9.95 -30.67
N PHE A 122 -0.34 8.83 -29.98
CA PHE A 122 -0.45 7.50 -30.54
C PHE A 122 -1.48 6.68 -29.73
N PRO A 123 -2.36 5.84 -30.36
CA PRO A 123 -3.32 5.02 -29.61
C PRO A 123 -2.62 4.08 -28.64
N TYR A 124 -3.00 4.16 -27.35
CA TYR A 124 -2.26 3.47 -26.30
C TYR A 124 -2.41 1.94 -26.38
N ASP A 125 -3.62 1.44 -26.69
CA ASP A 125 -3.82 -0.01 -26.84
C ASP A 125 -3.04 -0.60 -28.01
N VAL A 126 -2.88 0.15 -29.10
CA VAL A 126 -2.03 -0.23 -30.25
C VAL A 126 -0.59 -0.26 -29.84
N PHE A 127 -0.11 0.78 -29.11
CA PHE A 127 1.24 0.82 -28.58
C PHE A 127 1.54 -0.42 -27.73
N LYS A 128 0.69 -0.73 -26.75
CA LYS A 128 0.83 -1.91 -25.88
C LYS A 128 0.82 -3.22 -26.69
N SER A 129 -0.06 -3.33 -27.69
CA SER A 129 -0.20 -4.57 -28.46
C SER A 129 1.04 -4.94 -29.27
N TYR A 130 1.78 -3.96 -29.79
CA TYR A 130 3.01 -4.18 -30.55
C TYR A 130 4.24 -4.24 -29.64
N THR A 131 4.39 -3.33 -28.70
CA THR A 131 5.59 -3.27 -27.84
C THR A 131 5.57 -4.31 -26.74
N GLN A 132 4.41 -4.90 -26.43
CA GLN A 132 4.17 -5.81 -25.30
C GLN A 132 4.44 -5.16 -23.92
N LEU A 133 4.54 -3.83 -23.85
CA LEU A 133 4.64 -3.10 -22.59
C LEU A 133 3.25 -3.01 -21.96
N ASP A 134 3.18 -3.26 -20.67
CA ASP A 134 2.02 -2.94 -19.83
C ASP A 134 2.26 -1.63 -19.04
N ASP A 135 1.26 -1.19 -18.28
CA ASP A 135 1.27 0.09 -17.57
C ASP A 135 2.46 0.23 -16.59
N SER A 136 3.04 -0.88 -16.13
CA SER A 136 4.16 -0.94 -15.20
C SER A 136 5.48 -1.39 -15.82
N SER A 137 5.54 -1.59 -17.13
CA SER A 137 6.78 -2.00 -17.79
C SER A 137 7.79 -0.86 -17.81
N PRO A 138 9.00 -1.02 -17.24
CA PRO A 138 10.03 0.01 -17.33
C PRO A 138 10.59 0.09 -18.73
N PHE A 139 10.82 1.29 -19.21
CA PHE A 139 11.53 1.55 -20.47
C PHE A 139 12.24 2.91 -20.39
N ARG A 140 13.09 3.21 -21.33
CA ARG A 140 13.76 4.51 -21.49
C ARG A 140 13.44 5.10 -22.85
N ILE A 141 13.46 6.43 -22.94
CA ILE A 141 13.28 7.13 -24.20
C ILE A 141 14.50 8.00 -24.51
N PHE A 142 14.75 8.18 -25.80
CA PHE A 142 15.67 9.16 -26.31
C PHE A 142 15.11 9.79 -27.58
N GLY A 143 15.07 11.12 -27.63
CA GLY A 143 14.45 11.84 -28.72
C GLY A 143 15.43 12.49 -29.67
N GLY A 144 14.96 12.72 -30.89
CA GLY A 144 15.74 13.45 -31.89
C GLY A 144 14.93 13.81 -33.13
N ALA A 145 15.53 14.63 -33.99
CA ALA A 145 15.04 14.94 -35.31
C ALA A 145 15.96 14.32 -36.37
N SER A 146 15.43 14.03 -37.57
CA SER A 146 16.16 13.37 -38.60
C SER A 146 15.66 13.75 -40.00
N SER A 147 16.51 13.66 -40.99
CA SER A 147 16.10 13.69 -42.42
C SER A 147 15.61 12.32 -42.93
N ASN A 148 15.51 11.32 -42.03
CA ASN A 148 15.05 9.96 -42.34
C ASN A 148 13.97 9.57 -41.33
N ALA A 149 12.83 9.04 -41.77
CA ALA A 149 11.73 8.62 -40.91
C ALA A 149 12.01 7.31 -40.14
N GLN A 150 13.09 6.60 -40.37
CA GLN A 150 13.43 5.33 -39.72
C GLN A 150 14.53 5.44 -38.66
N SER A 151 15.01 6.64 -38.35
CA SER A 151 16.05 6.85 -37.32
C SER A 151 16.06 8.31 -36.85
N ILE A 152 16.64 8.59 -35.68
CA ILE A 152 16.63 9.94 -35.09
C ILE A 152 17.92 10.73 -35.24
N SER A 153 18.93 10.24 -36.02
CA SER A 153 20.24 10.88 -36.09
C SER A 153 20.82 10.97 -37.50
N GLN A 154 20.01 10.97 -38.53
CA GLN A 154 20.51 11.06 -39.91
C GLN A 154 20.70 12.52 -40.32
N SER A 155 21.61 12.78 -41.29
CA SER A 155 22.06 14.06 -41.85
C SER A 155 21.20 15.30 -41.55
N GLY A 156 21.69 16.19 -40.71
CA GLY A 156 20.99 17.41 -40.33
C GLY A 156 19.98 17.21 -39.18
N GLY A 157 19.97 16.06 -38.54
CA GLY A 157 19.16 15.79 -37.33
C GLY A 157 19.85 16.23 -36.04
N ASP A 158 19.05 16.57 -35.06
CA ASP A 158 19.48 16.93 -33.71
C ASP A 158 19.04 15.88 -32.70
N LEU A 159 19.89 15.59 -31.70
CA LEU A 159 19.62 14.69 -30.60
C LEU A 159 19.31 15.47 -29.33
N LEU A 160 18.43 14.97 -28.50
CA LEU A 160 18.00 15.60 -27.25
C LEU A 160 18.90 15.17 -26.07
N GLY A 161 19.93 15.97 -25.76
CA GLY A 161 20.68 15.82 -24.53
C GLY A 161 21.84 14.82 -24.53
N GLY A 162 22.05 14.08 -25.60
CA GLY A 162 23.14 13.11 -25.73
C GLY A 162 23.68 13.04 -27.15
N SER A 163 24.85 12.42 -27.35
CA SER A 163 25.47 12.18 -28.66
C SER A 163 25.32 10.73 -29.16
N ASP A 164 24.93 9.83 -28.26
CA ASP A 164 24.79 8.40 -28.49
C ASP A 164 23.66 7.88 -27.56
N LEU A 165 23.24 6.61 -27.74
CA LEU A 165 22.14 6.04 -26.96
C LEU A 165 22.43 6.02 -25.47
N LEU A 166 23.63 5.62 -25.04
CA LEU A 166 24.00 5.54 -23.63
C LEU A 166 23.93 6.88 -22.91
N SER A 167 24.31 7.97 -23.58
CA SER A 167 24.29 9.33 -23.00
C SER A 167 22.97 10.06 -23.19
N GLY A 168 22.09 9.58 -24.09
CA GLY A 168 20.87 10.24 -24.46
C GLY A 168 19.59 9.67 -23.84
N PHE A 169 19.62 8.42 -23.39
CA PHE A 169 18.42 7.83 -22.76
C PHE A 169 18.07 8.51 -21.44
N SER A 170 16.78 8.66 -21.22
CA SER A 170 16.22 9.08 -19.95
C SER A 170 16.50 8.06 -18.83
N ASP A 171 16.22 8.45 -17.58
CA ASP A 171 15.98 7.48 -16.52
C ASP A 171 14.80 6.56 -16.91
N PHE A 172 14.65 5.46 -16.16
CA PHE A 172 13.52 4.56 -16.37
C PHE A 172 12.20 5.24 -16.05
N ILE A 173 11.25 5.02 -16.93
CA ILE A 173 9.86 5.47 -16.82
C ILE A 173 8.93 4.32 -17.15
N THR A 174 7.68 4.41 -16.73
CA THR A 174 6.60 3.50 -17.13
C THR A 174 5.78 4.12 -18.26
N PRO A 175 4.96 3.35 -19.00
CA PRO A 175 4.02 3.92 -19.96
C PRO A 175 3.02 4.92 -19.36
N LEU A 176 2.78 4.89 -18.04
CA LEU A 176 2.02 5.92 -17.32
C LEU A 176 2.79 7.24 -17.14
N GLY A 177 4.09 7.26 -17.43
CA GLY A 177 4.93 8.45 -17.34
C GLY A 177 5.52 8.70 -15.96
N THR A 178 5.47 7.71 -15.07
CA THR A 178 6.03 7.76 -13.72
C THR A 178 7.36 7.02 -13.63
N SER A 179 8.23 7.44 -12.73
CA SER A 179 9.47 6.71 -12.45
C SER A 179 9.21 5.58 -11.45
N PRO A 180 9.75 4.37 -11.68
CA PRO A 180 9.61 3.27 -10.74
C PRO A 180 9.98 3.65 -9.31
N SER A 181 9.14 3.33 -8.36
CA SER A 181 9.34 3.61 -6.93
C SER A 181 8.99 2.39 -6.09
N THR A 182 9.56 2.29 -4.89
CA THR A 182 9.21 1.19 -4.00
C THR A 182 7.97 1.54 -3.19
N GLY A 183 6.88 0.85 -3.45
CA GLY A 183 5.64 0.97 -2.71
C GLY A 183 5.75 0.44 -1.28
N THR A 184 4.94 0.97 -0.37
CA THR A 184 4.79 0.49 1.01
C THR A 184 3.33 0.41 1.40
N ILE A 185 2.99 -0.48 2.34
CA ILE A 185 1.65 -0.60 2.91
C ILE A 185 1.74 -0.59 4.43
N GLN A 186 0.78 0.03 5.11
CA GLN A 186 0.70 0.10 6.58
C GLN A 186 -0.74 0.15 7.05
N PHE A 187 -1.03 -0.50 8.20
CA PHE A 187 -2.21 -0.19 8.98
C PHE A 187 -1.98 1.10 9.78
N VAL A 188 -2.95 2.00 9.74
CA VAL A 188 -2.84 3.35 10.31
C VAL A 188 -4.04 3.68 11.20
N ALA A 189 -3.93 4.70 12.05
CA ALA A 189 -4.95 5.02 13.02
C ALA A 189 -6.19 5.72 12.42
N ASN A 190 -6.09 6.28 11.21
CA ASN A 190 -7.17 7.04 10.57
C ASN A 190 -6.95 7.21 9.06
N LEU A 191 -7.98 7.73 8.36
CA LEU A 191 -7.93 8.01 6.91
C LEU A 191 -6.93 9.12 6.51
N ALA A 192 -6.41 9.90 7.46
CA ALA A 192 -5.32 10.82 7.16
C ALA A 192 -3.96 10.10 7.02
N GLY A 193 -3.92 8.78 7.21
CA GLY A 193 -2.73 7.95 7.03
C GLY A 193 -1.67 8.13 8.12
N THR A 194 -2.08 8.53 9.34
CA THR A 194 -1.17 8.79 10.47
C THR A 194 -1.27 7.72 11.54
N GLY A 195 -0.17 7.50 12.26
CA GLY A 195 -0.06 6.54 13.37
C GLY A 195 0.00 5.09 12.86
N ASP A 196 0.98 4.35 13.33
CA ASP A 196 1.11 2.92 13.07
C ASP A 196 0.19 2.13 14.01
N VAL A 197 -0.47 1.09 13.50
CA VAL A 197 -1.41 0.25 14.25
C VAL A 197 -1.02 -1.21 14.09
N THR A 198 -0.75 -1.87 15.21
CA THR A 198 -0.40 -3.31 15.24
C THR A 198 -1.48 -4.18 15.88
N VAL A 199 -2.44 -3.55 16.57
CA VAL A 199 -3.51 -4.22 17.33
C VAL A 199 -4.85 -3.56 17.08
N PHE A 200 -5.94 -4.35 17.01
CA PHE A 200 -7.30 -3.85 16.87
C PHE A 200 -8.28 -4.64 17.76
N ASN A 201 -9.46 -4.08 18.03
CA ASN A 201 -10.56 -4.79 18.66
C ASN A 201 -11.60 -5.23 17.62
N ILE A 202 -12.28 -6.34 17.87
CA ILE A 202 -13.40 -6.77 17.01
C ILE A 202 -14.49 -5.69 17.04
N GLY A 203 -14.90 -5.24 15.85
CA GLY A 203 -15.83 -4.12 15.67
C GLY A 203 -15.15 -2.80 15.31
N ASP A 204 -13.83 -2.73 15.42
CA ASP A 204 -13.07 -1.57 14.93
C ASP A 204 -13.07 -1.51 13.41
N THR A 205 -12.90 -0.31 12.90
CA THR A 205 -12.59 -0.07 11.49
C THR A 205 -11.08 -0.05 11.31
N LEU A 206 -10.57 -0.90 10.43
CA LEU A 206 -9.17 -0.91 10.03
C LEU A 206 -8.96 0.14 8.94
N PHE A 207 -7.97 0.98 9.11
CA PHE A 207 -7.54 1.96 8.13
C PHE A 207 -6.21 1.53 7.53
N ILE A 208 -6.07 1.61 6.23
CA ILE A 208 -4.89 1.16 5.50
C ILE A 208 -4.36 2.31 4.65
N LYS A 209 -3.04 2.46 4.63
CA LYS A 209 -2.30 3.39 3.78
C LYS A 209 -1.36 2.65 2.86
N VAL A 210 -1.36 3.00 1.58
CA VAL A 210 -0.30 2.68 0.62
C VAL A 210 0.41 3.98 0.27
N THR A 211 1.74 3.95 0.18
CA THR A 211 2.54 5.04 -0.37
C THR A 211 3.32 4.48 -1.55
N ASP A 212 3.04 5.00 -2.73
CA ASP A 212 3.67 4.58 -3.98
C ASP A 212 3.62 5.75 -4.99
N ALA A 213 4.78 6.32 -5.28
CA ALA A 213 4.87 7.51 -6.10
C ALA A 213 4.58 7.24 -7.58
N ASP A 214 4.87 6.04 -8.08
CA ASP A 214 4.62 5.71 -9.50
C ASP A 214 3.15 5.42 -9.81
N GLN A 215 2.33 5.18 -8.79
CA GLN A 215 0.88 5.08 -8.94
C GLN A 215 0.17 6.45 -9.00
N ASN A 216 0.91 7.54 -8.83
CA ASN A 216 0.42 8.91 -9.01
C ASN A 216 0.63 9.37 -10.47
N TYR A 217 -0.12 8.83 -11.39
CA TYR A 217 -0.01 9.11 -12.83
C TYR A 217 -0.91 10.24 -13.32
N ASN A 218 -1.90 10.65 -12.53
CA ASN A 218 -2.77 11.79 -12.87
C ASN A 218 -2.66 12.91 -11.83
N PRO A 219 -1.82 13.92 -12.04
CA PRO A 219 -1.58 14.97 -11.03
C PRO A 219 -2.75 15.95 -10.87
N THR A 220 -3.85 15.77 -11.57
CA THR A 220 -5.01 16.68 -11.55
C THR A 220 -6.24 16.09 -10.87
N SER A 221 -6.26 14.79 -10.60
CA SER A 221 -7.32 14.11 -9.87
C SER A 221 -6.77 12.90 -9.11
N PRO A 222 -7.38 12.54 -7.96
CA PRO A 222 -6.90 11.40 -7.17
C PRO A 222 -6.93 10.10 -7.97
N ASN A 223 -5.83 9.36 -7.89
CA ASN A 223 -5.70 7.99 -8.41
C ASN A 223 -6.20 6.96 -7.39
N THR A 224 -6.30 5.70 -7.80
CA THR A 224 -6.69 4.59 -6.92
C THR A 224 -5.76 3.41 -7.07
N VAL A 225 -5.57 2.65 -5.98
CA VAL A 225 -4.88 1.37 -5.99
C VAL A 225 -5.75 0.30 -5.32
N GLN A 226 -5.56 -0.96 -5.71
CA GLN A 226 -6.22 -2.09 -5.07
C GLN A 226 -5.27 -2.84 -4.14
N ILE A 227 -5.79 -3.28 -3.01
CA ILE A 227 -5.12 -4.18 -2.07
C ILE A 227 -6.00 -5.38 -1.79
N SER A 228 -5.40 -6.44 -1.29
CA SER A 228 -6.12 -7.57 -0.70
C SER A 228 -5.90 -7.61 0.81
N LEU A 229 -6.95 -7.99 1.54
CA LEU A 229 -6.87 -8.29 2.96
C LEU A 229 -7.22 -9.77 3.17
N THR A 230 -6.47 -10.43 4.03
CA THR A 230 -6.73 -11.83 4.41
C THR A 230 -6.64 -11.97 5.91
N SER A 231 -7.50 -12.79 6.50
CA SER A 231 -7.43 -13.16 7.92
C SER A 231 -7.04 -14.61 8.09
N LEU A 232 -6.37 -14.95 9.19
CA LEU A 232 -5.98 -16.34 9.49
C LEU A 232 -7.18 -17.28 9.68
N ASN A 233 -8.38 -16.76 9.95
CA ASN A 233 -9.59 -17.54 10.02
C ASN A 233 -10.28 -17.77 8.66
N GLY A 234 -9.61 -17.39 7.56
CA GLY A 234 -9.99 -17.75 6.18
C GLY A 234 -10.85 -16.71 5.47
N ASP A 235 -11.09 -15.56 6.07
CA ASP A 235 -11.78 -14.46 5.39
C ASP A 235 -10.84 -13.66 4.49
N TYR A 236 -11.38 -13.07 3.43
CA TYR A 236 -10.65 -12.17 2.55
C TYR A 236 -11.55 -11.05 2.00
N ALA A 237 -10.95 -9.92 1.68
CA ALA A 237 -11.59 -8.81 1.00
C ALA A 237 -10.61 -8.12 0.02
N THR A 238 -11.15 -7.58 -1.06
CA THR A 238 -10.44 -6.65 -1.94
C THR A 238 -10.89 -5.24 -1.62
N LEU A 239 -9.96 -4.34 -1.38
CA LEU A 239 -10.24 -2.95 -1.02
C LEU A 239 -9.60 -2.00 -2.01
N THR A 240 -10.35 -1.03 -2.51
CA THR A 240 -9.83 0.08 -3.30
C THR A 240 -9.49 1.24 -2.38
N LEU A 241 -8.23 1.66 -2.39
CA LEU A 241 -7.75 2.85 -1.71
C LEU A 241 -7.74 4.02 -2.68
N THR A 242 -8.10 5.20 -2.19
CA THR A 242 -8.11 6.44 -2.97
C THR A 242 -6.99 7.37 -2.49
N GLU A 243 -6.35 8.04 -3.41
CA GLU A 243 -5.30 9.00 -3.13
C GLU A 243 -5.82 10.15 -2.25
N THR A 244 -5.02 10.58 -1.29
CA THR A 244 -5.39 11.62 -0.30
C THR A 244 -5.49 13.03 -0.90
N GLY A 245 -5.02 13.19 -2.10
CA GLY A 245 -5.08 14.42 -2.91
C GLY A 245 -4.68 14.12 -4.34
N ALA A 246 -4.79 15.06 -5.24
CA ALA A 246 -4.56 14.85 -6.68
C ALA A 246 -3.10 14.60 -7.09
N ASN A 247 -2.15 14.69 -6.19
CA ASN A 247 -0.72 14.57 -6.52
C ASN A 247 0.10 14.23 -5.27
N THR A 248 -0.23 13.16 -4.59
CA THR A 248 0.41 12.79 -3.32
C THR A 248 1.16 11.46 -3.37
N GLY A 249 0.74 10.52 -4.23
CA GLY A 249 1.23 9.13 -4.21
C GLY A 249 0.91 8.40 -2.89
N VAL A 250 -0.05 8.92 -2.11
CA VAL A 250 -0.48 8.37 -0.82
C VAL A 250 -1.95 8.01 -0.89
N PHE A 251 -2.27 6.75 -0.76
CA PHE A 251 -3.60 6.19 -0.90
C PHE A 251 -4.11 5.68 0.44
N THR A 252 -5.36 5.96 0.79
CA THR A 252 -5.97 5.48 2.02
C THR A 252 -7.34 4.89 1.79
N GLY A 253 -7.73 3.98 2.66
CA GLY A 253 -9.05 3.37 2.67
C GLY A 253 -9.31 2.68 4.00
N SER A 254 -10.51 2.13 4.15
CA SER A 254 -10.90 1.49 5.39
C SER A 254 -11.86 0.32 5.16
N ILE A 255 -11.85 -0.63 6.10
CA ILE A 255 -12.73 -1.78 6.13
C ILE A 255 -13.16 -2.03 7.58
N ALA A 256 -14.43 -2.35 7.81
CA ALA A 256 -14.93 -2.67 9.13
C ALA A 256 -14.66 -4.13 9.50
N THR A 257 -14.41 -4.40 10.78
CA THR A 257 -14.37 -5.75 11.32
C THR A 257 -15.68 -6.06 12.07
N VAL A 258 -16.12 -7.32 12.04
CA VAL A 258 -17.33 -7.75 12.75
C VAL A 258 -17.11 -9.09 13.45
N SER A 259 -17.78 -9.29 14.58
CA SER A 259 -17.78 -10.60 15.24
C SER A 259 -18.77 -11.53 14.53
N SER A 260 -18.24 -12.57 13.86
CA SER A 260 -19.05 -13.57 13.19
C SER A 260 -18.32 -14.89 13.08
N ALA A 261 -19.06 -15.99 13.35
CA ALA A 261 -18.57 -17.35 13.07
C ALA A 261 -18.78 -17.76 11.60
N THR A 262 -19.64 -17.04 10.87
CA THR A 262 -19.88 -17.25 9.44
C THR A 262 -19.01 -16.28 8.66
N ILE A 263 -18.20 -16.81 7.76
CA ILE A 263 -17.34 -16.04 6.88
C ILE A 263 -18.06 -15.86 5.54
N ILE A 264 -18.12 -14.62 5.05
CA ILE A 264 -18.67 -14.23 3.75
C ILE A 264 -17.57 -13.50 2.99
N PRO A 265 -16.82 -14.21 2.15
CA PRO A 265 -15.67 -13.60 1.47
C PRO A 265 -16.04 -12.41 0.58
N ASN A 266 -15.24 -11.37 0.62
CA ASN A 266 -15.32 -10.18 -0.24
C ASN A 266 -16.66 -9.42 -0.17
N ASP A 267 -17.24 -9.31 1.01
CA ASP A 267 -18.49 -8.59 1.29
C ASP A 267 -18.27 -7.17 1.85
N ASN A 268 -17.04 -6.66 1.77
CA ASN A 268 -16.57 -5.39 2.34
C ASN A 268 -16.52 -5.36 3.88
N LEU A 269 -16.44 -6.52 4.51
CA LEU A 269 -16.22 -6.68 5.95
C LEU A 269 -15.11 -7.70 6.17
N ILE A 270 -14.51 -7.69 7.35
CA ILE A 270 -13.66 -8.78 7.84
C ILE A 270 -14.36 -9.44 9.02
N GLN A 271 -14.77 -10.68 8.86
CA GLN A 271 -15.41 -11.45 9.90
C GLN A 271 -14.35 -12.08 10.81
N ILE A 272 -14.51 -11.85 12.11
CA ILE A 272 -13.60 -12.34 13.16
C ILE A 272 -14.38 -13.22 14.12
N SER A 273 -14.00 -14.48 14.23
CA SER A 273 -14.64 -15.44 15.17
C SER A 273 -13.77 -15.75 16.38
N THR A 274 -12.45 -15.61 16.26
CA THR A 274 -11.45 -15.91 17.30
C THR A 274 -10.28 -14.93 17.19
N ALA A 275 -9.29 -15.07 18.08
CA ALA A 275 -8.02 -14.35 17.93
C ALA A 275 -7.43 -14.64 16.55
N THR A 276 -7.14 -13.60 15.78
CA THR A 276 -6.64 -13.70 14.41
C THR A 276 -5.72 -12.54 14.06
N THR A 277 -4.98 -12.71 12.99
CA THR A 277 -4.21 -11.66 12.33
C THR A 277 -4.87 -11.35 11.00
N VAL A 278 -5.01 -10.08 10.68
CA VAL A 278 -5.41 -9.57 9.37
C VAL A 278 -4.17 -9.04 8.68
N THR A 279 -3.88 -9.55 7.49
CA THR A 279 -2.77 -9.12 6.65
C THR A 279 -3.30 -8.35 5.46
N ALA A 280 -2.79 -7.15 5.26
CA ALA A 280 -3.00 -6.37 4.05
C ALA A 280 -1.84 -6.61 3.10
N THR A 281 -2.15 -6.81 1.81
CA THR A 281 -1.16 -7.02 0.75
C THR A 281 -1.41 -6.05 -0.38
N TYR A 282 -0.40 -5.28 -0.71
CA TYR A 282 -0.30 -4.45 -1.89
C TYR A 282 0.67 -5.09 -2.88
N ILE A 283 0.31 -5.15 -4.16
CA ILE A 283 1.23 -5.58 -5.21
C ILE A 283 1.82 -4.33 -5.85
N ASP A 284 3.05 -4.04 -5.49
CA ASP A 284 3.90 -3.03 -6.08
C ASP A 284 4.25 -3.47 -7.51
N ALA A 285 3.71 -2.77 -8.49
CA ALA A 285 3.80 -3.18 -9.89
C ALA A 285 5.24 -3.15 -10.41
N ILE A 286 6.03 -2.16 -9.97
CA ILE A 286 7.45 -2.06 -10.26
C ILE A 286 8.17 -1.24 -9.19
N ASP A 287 9.12 -1.84 -8.50
CA ASP A 287 9.87 -1.14 -7.45
C ASP A 287 11.09 -0.37 -8.01
N ALA A 288 11.72 0.42 -7.16
CA ALA A 288 12.90 1.22 -7.52
C ALA A 288 14.10 0.38 -8.01
N ASN A 289 14.09 -0.94 -7.79
CA ASN A 289 15.09 -1.87 -8.31
C ASN A 289 14.64 -2.56 -9.61
N LEU A 290 13.57 -2.07 -10.24
CA LEU A 290 12.96 -2.63 -11.45
C LEU A 290 12.43 -4.06 -11.26
N GLN A 291 12.14 -4.47 -10.01
CA GLN A 291 11.52 -5.76 -9.73
C GLN A 291 10.00 -5.60 -9.83
N ARG A 292 9.38 -6.46 -10.65
CA ARG A 292 7.94 -6.36 -10.94
C ARG A 292 7.11 -7.23 -10.00
N ASN A 293 5.86 -6.78 -9.74
CA ASN A 293 4.84 -7.50 -8.99
C ASN A 293 5.32 -7.92 -7.59
N GLN A 294 5.98 -6.99 -6.88
CA GLN A 294 6.49 -7.26 -5.55
C GLN A 294 5.39 -7.12 -4.51
N ALA A 295 5.12 -8.19 -3.75
CA ALA A 295 4.18 -8.12 -2.65
C ALA A 295 4.77 -7.31 -1.48
N ARG A 296 4.03 -6.28 -1.04
CA ARG A 296 4.28 -5.50 0.16
C ARG A 296 3.18 -5.82 1.16
N THR A 297 3.53 -6.15 2.38
CA THR A 297 2.57 -6.60 3.38
C THR A 297 2.73 -5.88 4.70
N ASP A 298 1.61 -5.72 5.39
CA ASP A 298 1.56 -5.31 6.79
C ASP A 298 0.44 -6.08 7.50
N SER A 299 0.52 -6.21 8.83
CA SER A 299 -0.40 -7.05 9.58
C SER A 299 -0.79 -6.42 10.92
N VAL A 300 -2.07 -6.58 11.27
CA VAL A 300 -2.60 -6.27 12.59
C VAL A 300 -3.21 -7.52 13.23
N SER A 301 -3.11 -7.64 14.54
CA SER A 301 -3.72 -8.74 15.29
C SER A 301 -4.88 -8.24 16.13
N ASN A 302 -5.98 -9.00 16.18
CA ASN A 302 -6.96 -8.68 17.19
C ASN A 302 -6.41 -9.11 18.55
N ALA A 303 -6.48 -8.19 19.48
CA ALA A 303 -6.07 -8.45 20.85
C ALA A 303 -7.10 -9.39 21.51
N ALA A 304 -6.67 -10.59 21.90
CA ALA A 304 -7.46 -11.48 22.75
C ALA A 304 -7.10 -11.22 24.23
N PRO A 305 -8.04 -11.35 25.18
CA PRO A 305 -7.70 -11.42 26.59
C PRO A 305 -6.90 -12.70 26.85
N MET A 306 -5.84 -12.61 27.65
CA MET A 306 -5.05 -13.75 28.12
C MET A 306 -5.01 -13.74 29.63
N LEU A 307 -5.90 -14.52 30.24
CA LEU A 307 -6.09 -14.52 31.68
C LEU A 307 -5.17 -15.51 32.35
N THR A 308 -4.54 -15.08 33.44
CA THR A 308 -3.71 -15.92 34.32
C THR A 308 -4.27 -15.89 35.74
N LEU A 309 -4.13 -17.00 36.45
CA LEU A 309 -4.53 -17.14 37.85
C LEU A 309 -3.38 -17.69 38.68
N LEU A 310 -3.18 -17.12 39.87
CA LEU A 310 -2.25 -17.63 40.89
C LEU A 310 -2.99 -17.74 42.22
N LYS A 311 -3.22 -18.99 42.67
CA LYS A 311 -3.79 -19.27 43.98
C LYS A 311 -2.70 -19.42 45.03
N ALA A 312 -2.88 -18.81 46.19
CA ALA A 312 -2.01 -18.95 47.34
C ALA A 312 -2.87 -19.12 48.64
N ALA A 313 -2.26 -19.75 49.66
CA ALA A 313 -2.80 -19.84 50.98
C ALA A 313 -1.89 -19.07 51.95
N ASP A 314 -2.47 -18.49 53.01
CA ASP A 314 -1.74 -17.77 54.07
C ASP A 314 -0.89 -18.73 54.97
N LYS A 315 -1.16 -20.04 54.89
CA LYS A 315 -0.48 -21.08 55.66
C LYS A 315 -0.20 -22.31 54.79
N THR A 316 0.95 -22.93 55.01
CA THR A 316 1.36 -24.19 54.35
C THR A 316 0.87 -25.42 55.09
N SER A 317 0.52 -25.29 56.40
CA SER A 317 -0.05 -26.34 57.22
C SER A 317 -0.88 -25.71 58.33
N ALA A 318 -1.95 -26.37 58.76
CA ALA A 318 -2.81 -25.89 59.84
C ALA A 318 -3.48 -27.05 60.55
N PRO A 319 -3.55 -27.04 61.93
CA PRO A 319 -4.26 -28.08 62.68
C PRO A 319 -5.79 -27.95 62.53
N PRO A 320 -6.56 -29.04 62.85
CA PRO A 320 -8.00 -28.99 62.84
C PRO A 320 -8.54 -27.80 63.66
N GLY A 321 -9.62 -27.15 63.18
CA GLY A 321 -10.21 -25.95 63.73
C GLY A 321 -9.56 -24.64 63.33
N SER A 322 -8.46 -24.64 62.61
CA SER A 322 -7.78 -23.44 62.13
C SER A 322 -8.39 -22.89 60.83
N GLU A 323 -8.46 -21.57 60.73
CA GLU A 323 -8.78 -20.93 59.45
C GLU A 323 -7.58 -20.83 58.54
N ILE A 324 -7.79 -21.09 57.26
CA ILE A 324 -6.86 -20.84 56.16
C ILE A 324 -7.50 -19.78 55.24
N THR A 325 -6.77 -18.72 54.92
CA THR A 325 -7.18 -17.72 53.93
C THR A 325 -6.56 -18.04 52.59
N TYR A 326 -7.40 -18.27 51.60
CA TYR A 326 -6.98 -18.37 50.20
C TYR A 326 -7.06 -17.01 49.52
N SER A 327 -6.06 -16.71 48.70
CA SER A 327 -6.06 -15.59 47.76
C SER A 327 -5.87 -16.12 46.34
N ILE A 328 -6.63 -15.59 45.39
CA ILE A 328 -6.49 -15.85 43.97
C ILE A 328 -6.18 -14.52 43.31
N TYR A 329 -4.94 -14.36 42.88
CA TYR A 329 -4.52 -13.26 42.04
C TYR A 329 -4.90 -13.59 40.59
N TYR A 330 -5.60 -12.70 39.93
CA TYR A 330 -5.94 -12.80 38.53
C TYR A 330 -5.33 -11.63 37.76
N ARG A 331 -4.86 -11.89 36.56
CA ARG A 331 -4.32 -10.87 35.66
C ARG A 331 -4.66 -11.20 34.22
N ASN A 332 -4.98 -10.18 33.44
CA ASN A 332 -5.04 -10.24 32.01
C ASN A 332 -3.70 -9.76 31.46
N ILE A 333 -2.95 -10.66 30.82
CA ILE A 333 -1.68 -10.35 30.15
C ILE A 333 -1.87 -10.23 28.63
N GLY A 334 -3.13 -10.22 28.15
CA GLY A 334 -3.50 -10.06 26.76
C GLY A 334 -3.86 -8.62 26.42
N GLY A 335 -3.79 -8.28 25.14
CA GLY A 335 -4.02 -6.93 24.64
C GLY A 335 -5.50 -6.50 24.55
N ALA A 336 -6.48 -7.38 24.88
CA ALA A 336 -7.90 -7.03 24.95
C ALA A 336 -8.48 -7.26 26.31
N ALA A 337 -9.58 -6.55 26.63
CA ALA A 337 -10.29 -6.75 27.88
C ALA A 337 -11.00 -8.11 27.94
N GLY A 338 -10.90 -8.79 29.08
CA GLY A 338 -11.72 -9.96 29.41
C GLY A 338 -13.06 -9.53 29.99
N ASN A 339 -14.15 -9.86 29.32
CA ASN A 339 -15.50 -9.52 29.77
C ASN A 339 -16.18 -10.72 30.43
N THR A 340 -16.92 -10.46 31.51
CA THR A 340 -17.72 -11.49 32.23
C THR A 340 -16.87 -12.69 32.65
N VAL A 341 -15.73 -12.43 33.28
CA VAL A 341 -14.77 -13.48 33.69
C VAL A 341 -15.31 -14.13 34.98
N LEU A 342 -15.50 -15.45 34.94
CA LEU A 342 -15.91 -16.25 36.10
C LEU A 342 -14.73 -17.00 36.68
N ILE A 343 -14.34 -16.68 37.93
CA ILE A 343 -13.32 -17.43 38.68
C ILE A 343 -14.07 -18.37 39.62
N MET A 344 -13.75 -19.67 39.56
CA MET A 344 -14.37 -20.72 40.39
C MET A 344 -13.29 -21.48 41.12
N ASP A 345 -13.57 -21.76 42.42
CA ASP A 345 -12.67 -22.54 43.26
C ASP A 345 -13.49 -23.45 44.19
N SER A 346 -13.25 -24.76 44.09
CA SER A 346 -13.91 -25.75 44.94
C SER A 346 -13.32 -25.77 46.32
N ILE A 347 -14.14 -25.90 47.35
CA ILE A 347 -13.68 -26.03 48.74
C ILE A 347 -12.85 -27.31 48.85
N PRO A 348 -11.61 -27.23 49.38
CA PRO A 348 -10.73 -28.40 49.48
C PRO A 348 -11.30 -29.47 50.42
N LEU A 349 -11.00 -30.74 50.15
CA LEU A 349 -11.34 -31.87 51.05
C LEU A 349 -10.81 -31.64 52.44
N HIS A 350 -11.54 -32.10 53.43
CA HIS A 350 -11.21 -31.94 54.85
C HIS A 350 -11.19 -30.49 55.34
N THR A 351 -11.93 -29.62 54.64
CA THR A 351 -12.18 -28.22 55.05
C THR A 351 -13.65 -27.86 54.87
N SER A 352 -14.11 -26.85 55.58
CA SER A 352 -15.44 -26.25 55.45
C SER A 352 -15.29 -24.77 55.11
N TYR A 353 -16.15 -24.28 54.23
CA TYR A 353 -16.20 -22.84 53.90
C TYR A 353 -16.57 -22.00 55.13
N VAL A 354 -15.94 -20.85 55.31
CA VAL A 354 -16.29 -19.86 56.35
C VAL A 354 -17.29 -18.86 55.76
N PRO A 355 -18.58 -18.89 56.21
CA PRO A 355 -19.59 -17.98 55.69
C PRO A 355 -19.20 -16.49 55.87
N GLY A 356 -19.52 -15.66 54.84
CA GLY A 356 -19.24 -14.23 54.85
C GLY A 356 -17.75 -13.91 54.65
N SER A 357 -16.95 -14.87 54.18
CA SER A 357 -15.51 -14.67 54.00
C SER A 357 -15.09 -14.22 52.58
N LEU A 358 -16.03 -14.09 51.63
CA LEU A 358 -15.69 -13.66 50.28
C LEU A 358 -15.25 -12.18 50.27
N ARG A 359 -14.17 -11.91 49.61
CA ARG A 359 -13.62 -10.54 49.44
C ARG A 359 -13.08 -10.34 48.03
N ARG A 360 -13.10 -9.07 47.60
CA ARG A 360 -12.47 -8.63 46.34
C ARG A 360 -11.70 -7.33 46.57
N GLY A 361 -10.55 -7.20 45.90
CA GLY A 361 -9.72 -6.01 45.90
C GLY A 361 -8.82 -5.88 44.67
N ASN A 362 -8.10 -4.78 44.58
CA ASN A 362 -7.03 -4.62 43.59
C ASN A 362 -5.80 -5.48 43.95
N ALA A 363 -4.82 -5.52 43.10
CA ALA A 363 -3.63 -6.37 43.28
C ALA A 363 -2.76 -6.07 44.52
N ALA A 364 -2.89 -4.90 45.12
CA ALA A 364 -2.20 -4.48 46.36
C ALA A 364 -3.01 -4.73 47.64
N THR A 365 -4.24 -5.22 47.52
CA THR A 365 -5.18 -5.36 48.62
C THR A 365 -4.87 -6.61 49.45
N THR A 366 -5.03 -6.52 50.76
CA THR A 366 -5.01 -7.67 51.68
C THR A 366 -6.42 -8.15 52.02
N TYR A 367 -6.58 -9.35 52.59
CA TYR A 367 -7.88 -9.84 53.04
C TYR A 367 -8.59 -8.83 53.98
N ALA A 368 -7.83 -8.20 54.88
CA ALA A 368 -8.38 -7.27 55.87
C ALA A 368 -8.90 -5.94 55.26
N THR A 369 -8.30 -5.52 54.14
CA THR A 369 -8.63 -4.24 53.47
C THR A 369 -9.51 -4.42 52.24
N ALA A 370 -9.76 -5.66 51.81
CA ALA A 370 -10.60 -5.95 50.66
C ALA A 370 -12.08 -5.73 50.91
N THR A 371 -12.82 -5.39 49.86
CA THR A 371 -14.27 -5.21 49.91
C THR A 371 -14.96 -6.55 50.22
N VAL A 372 -15.87 -6.51 51.19
CA VAL A 372 -16.70 -7.67 51.58
C VAL A 372 -17.73 -7.95 50.51
N LEU A 373 -17.87 -9.23 50.15
CA LEU A 373 -18.92 -9.70 49.26
C LEU A 373 -19.89 -10.59 50.03
N THR A 374 -21.11 -10.74 49.51
CA THR A 374 -22.10 -11.67 50.06
C THR A 374 -21.84 -13.09 49.56
N ASP A 375 -22.40 -14.11 50.27
CA ASP A 375 -22.35 -15.47 49.82
C ASP A 375 -23.51 -15.83 48.86
N ALA A 376 -24.48 -14.92 48.74
CA ALA A 376 -25.65 -15.09 47.89
C ALA A 376 -25.32 -14.80 46.41
N ALA A 377 -26.02 -15.45 45.51
CA ALA A 377 -25.97 -15.10 44.09
C ALA A 377 -26.83 -13.86 43.85
N ASP A 378 -26.25 -12.68 44.06
CA ASP A 378 -26.93 -11.37 43.95
C ASP A 378 -26.19 -10.42 42.99
N ALA A 379 -26.24 -9.11 43.19
CA ALA A 379 -25.65 -8.13 42.29
C ALA A 379 -24.15 -7.87 42.54
N ASP A 380 -23.57 -8.41 43.63
CA ASP A 380 -22.11 -8.27 43.85
C ASP A 380 -21.31 -9.36 43.10
N ALA A 381 -19.98 -9.30 43.22
CA ALA A 381 -19.10 -10.16 42.45
C ALA A 381 -18.94 -11.56 43.05
N GLY A 382 -19.45 -11.86 44.25
CA GLY A 382 -19.19 -13.11 44.98
C GLY A 382 -20.42 -13.98 45.13
N SER A 383 -20.22 -15.29 45.23
CA SER A 383 -21.24 -16.24 45.70
C SER A 383 -20.63 -17.57 46.14
N PHE A 384 -21.36 -18.30 46.97
CA PHE A 384 -21.02 -19.67 47.40
C PHE A 384 -22.20 -20.62 47.14
N ASN A 385 -22.03 -21.66 46.37
CA ASN A 385 -23.10 -22.62 45.99
C ASN A 385 -23.20 -23.87 46.85
N GLY A 386 -22.49 -23.92 47.99
CA GLY A 386 -22.44 -25.06 48.92
C GLY A 386 -21.19 -25.94 48.73
N SER A 387 -20.46 -25.83 47.65
CA SER A 387 -19.23 -26.59 47.37
C SER A 387 -18.14 -25.78 46.69
N THR A 388 -18.49 -24.70 46.03
CA THR A 388 -17.59 -23.90 45.19
C THR A 388 -17.84 -22.40 45.47
N VAL A 389 -16.78 -21.64 45.66
CA VAL A 389 -16.83 -20.17 45.62
C VAL A 389 -16.74 -19.69 44.17
N LEU A 390 -17.52 -18.68 43.84
CA LEU A 390 -17.60 -18.09 42.52
C LEU A 390 -17.35 -16.58 42.62
N PHE A 391 -16.53 -16.05 41.68
CA PHE A 391 -16.32 -14.63 41.57
C PHE A 391 -16.56 -14.21 40.11
N ASN A 392 -17.57 -13.40 39.89
CA ASN A 392 -17.92 -12.83 38.62
C ASN A 392 -17.27 -11.43 38.50
N ILE A 393 -16.25 -11.34 37.61
CA ILE A 393 -15.54 -10.11 37.35
C ILE A 393 -16.09 -9.53 36.05
N PRO A 394 -16.86 -8.40 36.09
CA PRO A 394 -17.51 -7.91 34.87
C PRO A 394 -16.55 -7.56 33.76
N VAL A 395 -15.43 -6.92 34.10
CA VAL A 395 -14.37 -6.54 33.15
C VAL A 395 -13.02 -6.66 33.84
N ILE A 396 -12.07 -7.26 33.16
CA ILE A 396 -10.64 -7.18 33.43
C ILE A 396 -10.01 -6.49 32.22
N SER A 397 -9.49 -5.27 32.40
CA SER A 397 -8.95 -4.46 31.29
C SER A 397 -7.87 -5.19 30.50
N ALA A 398 -7.53 -4.68 29.32
CA ALA A 398 -6.33 -5.10 28.61
C ALA A 398 -5.08 -4.85 29.45
N ASN A 399 -4.04 -5.65 29.25
CA ASN A 399 -2.75 -5.50 29.92
C ASN A 399 -2.21 -4.06 29.74
N ASP A 400 -1.79 -3.45 30.87
CA ASP A 400 -1.16 -2.12 30.88
C ASP A 400 0.37 -2.17 31.06
N ASP A 401 0.95 -3.40 30.99
CA ASP A 401 2.37 -3.69 31.19
C ASP A 401 2.96 -3.33 32.58
N VAL A 402 2.11 -2.96 33.53
CA VAL A 402 2.50 -2.64 34.91
C VAL A 402 1.98 -3.71 35.86
N GLU A 403 2.87 -4.53 36.43
CA GLU A 403 2.48 -5.58 37.36
C GLU A 403 2.05 -5.00 38.72
N ARG A 404 0.97 -5.53 39.29
CA ARG A 404 0.35 -5.16 40.57
C ARG A 404 -0.20 -3.75 40.61
N SER A 405 -0.61 -3.24 39.48
CA SER A 405 -1.23 -1.94 39.31
C SER A 405 -2.26 -1.97 38.18
N GLY A 406 -3.31 -1.17 38.26
CA GLY A 406 -4.25 -1.05 37.15
C GLY A 406 -5.56 -1.83 37.32
N SER A 407 -6.35 -1.87 36.24
CA SER A 407 -7.64 -2.55 36.15
C SER A 407 -7.61 -3.86 35.38
N ASP A 408 -6.42 -4.26 34.91
CA ASP A 408 -6.14 -5.52 34.23
C ASP A 408 -5.87 -6.66 35.20
N GLU A 409 -5.86 -6.41 36.53
CA GLU A 409 -5.56 -7.39 37.56
C GLU A 409 -6.30 -7.15 38.87
N GLY A 410 -6.29 -8.14 39.76
CA GLY A 410 -6.87 -8.01 41.08
C GLY A 410 -6.75 -9.27 41.94
N LEU A 411 -7.31 -9.21 43.12
CA LEU A 411 -7.33 -10.31 44.10
C LEU A 411 -8.76 -10.60 44.55
N VAL A 412 -9.06 -11.88 44.64
CA VAL A 412 -10.23 -12.39 45.38
C VAL A 412 -9.79 -13.30 46.49
N PHE A 413 -10.57 -13.35 47.56
CA PHE A 413 -10.24 -14.09 48.78
C PHE A 413 -11.44 -14.86 49.31
N PHE A 414 -11.18 -15.98 49.96
CA PHE A 414 -12.14 -16.69 50.77
C PHE A 414 -11.41 -17.46 51.92
N LYS A 415 -12.16 -17.89 52.92
CA LYS A 415 -11.60 -18.68 54.03
C LYS A 415 -12.27 -20.03 54.14
N VAL A 416 -11.48 -20.97 54.66
CA VAL A 416 -11.95 -22.31 55.08
C VAL A 416 -11.47 -22.64 56.48
N VAL A 417 -12.17 -23.51 57.17
CA VAL A 417 -11.74 -24.13 58.43
C VAL A 417 -11.33 -25.58 58.16
N VAL A 418 -10.20 -25.97 58.69
CA VAL A 418 -9.72 -27.39 58.67
C VAL A 418 -10.60 -28.26 59.53
N GLN A 419 -11.07 -29.38 59.01
CA GLN A 419 -11.92 -30.34 59.73
C GLN A 419 -11.10 -31.33 60.55
#